data_01da9e47d9ee5e51c1ecc9f376676bb5
#
_entry.id   01da9e47d9ee5e51c1ecc9f376676bb5
#
_cell.length_a   1.000
_cell.length_b   1.000
_cell.length_c   1.000
_cell.angle_alpha   90.00
_cell.angle_beta   90.00
_cell.angle_gamma   90.00
#
_symmetry.space_group_name_H-M   'P 1'
#
loop_
_entity.id
_entity.type
_entity.pdbx_description
1 polymer ?
#
loop_
_entity_poly.entity_id
_entity_poly.type
_entity_poly.pdbx_seq_one_letter_code
_entity_poly.pdbx_strand_id
1 'polypeptide(L)'
;MDVPFVYDRYVTGKNFVGRKTDCNILSNLLEAGEHVVMYEPPKAGKTSLVQQTLFNMRASGKLFMVGSLELFNMRTLEEFLVKFAAAVIKPIYSTPGEYESVVTRHLAGTHFVFDQARVTTCGEVVSINWEPDDNDIVSMLKLPAKIAADRGMPFYMIVDEFQNI
;
A
#
# COMPACT_ATOMS: atom_id res chain seq x y z
N MET A 1 23.28 4.13 27.11
CA MET A 1 23.41 2.74 26.61
C MET A 1 22.46 2.62 25.42
N ASP A 2 22.99 2.43 24.22
CA ASP A 2 22.15 2.11 23.06
C ASP A 2 21.53 0.73 23.29
N VAL A 3 20.23 0.66 23.39
CA VAL A 3 19.51 -0.62 23.46
C VAL A 3 19.66 -1.28 22.09
N PRO A 4 20.34 -2.44 21.98
CA PRO A 4 20.70 -3.03 20.68
C PRO A 4 19.50 -3.60 19.93
N PHE A 5 18.33 -3.68 20.56
CA PHE A 5 17.13 -4.25 19.96
C PHE A 5 15.93 -3.29 20.09
N VAL A 6 15.24 -3.11 18.98
CA VAL A 6 13.99 -2.31 18.90
C VAL A 6 12.84 -3.29 18.74
N TYR A 7 11.83 -3.22 19.62
CA TYR A 7 10.74 -4.19 19.71
C TYR A 7 9.36 -3.61 19.32
N ASP A 8 9.23 -2.29 19.30
CA ASP A 8 7.97 -1.54 19.22
C ASP A 8 7.68 -0.98 17.81
N ARG A 9 8.65 -1.11 16.89
CA ARG A 9 8.54 -0.61 15.51
C ARG A 9 9.40 -1.45 14.56
N TYR A 10 9.13 -1.33 13.26
CA TYR A 10 9.99 -1.93 12.26
C TYR A 10 11.38 -1.26 12.24
N VAL A 11 12.39 -2.03 11.90
CA VAL A 11 13.79 -1.58 11.84
C VAL A 11 14.35 -1.68 10.44
N THR A 12 15.20 -0.72 10.06
CA THR A 12 15.91 -0.67 8.77
C THR A 12 17.34 -0.20 8.95
N GLY A 13 18.15 -0.31 7.90
CA GLY A 13 19.52 0.15 7.88
C GLY A 13 20.40 -0.57 8.91
N LYS A 14 21.16 0.18 9.70
CA LYS A 14 22.11 -0.37 10.68
C LYS A 14 21.47 -1.19 11.82
N ASN A 15 20.19 -0.97 12.08
CA ASN A 15 19.44 -1.69 13.13
C ASN A 15 18.82 -2.99 12.62
N PHE A 16 18.85 -3.23 11.30
CA PHE A 16 18.36 -4.47 10.69
C PHE A 16 19.54 -5.44 10.56
N VAL A 17 19.51 -6.53 11.34
CA VAL A 17 20.60 -7.51 11.41
C VAL A 17 20.16 -8.82 10.78
N GLY A 18 20.97 -9.33 9.85
CA GLY A 18 20.73 -10.60 9.17
C GLY A 18 19.74 -10.48 8.01
N ARG A 19 19.23 -11.62 7.56
CA ARG A 19 18.21 -11.77 6.50
C ARG A 19 18.53 -11.10 5.15
N LYS A 20 19.82 -10.89 4.82
CA LYS A 20 20.23 -10.31 3.52
C LYS A 20 19.76 -11.15 2.35
N THR A 21 19.81 -12.47 2.50
CA THR A 21 19.33 -13.42 1.49
C THR A 21 17.84 -13.25 1.25
N ASP A 22 17.05 -13.14 2.32
CA ASP A 22 15.60 -12.95 2.23
C ASP A 22 15.24 -11.62 1.54
N CYS A 23 15.97 -10.53 1.87
CA CYS A 23 15.82 -9.24 1.18
C CYS A 23 16.09 -9.36 -0.33
N ASN A 24 17.16 -10.10 -0.72
CA ASN A 24 17.48 -10.28 -2.12
C ASN A 24 16.44 -11.13 -2.86
N ILE A 25 15.95 -12.20 -2.22
CA ILE A 25 14.87 -13.03 -2.78
C ILE A 25 13.62 -12.18 -2.99
N LEU A 26 13.19 -11.44 -1.97
CA LEU A 26 12.01 -10.58 -2.06
C LEU A 26 12.17 -9.50 -3.14
N SER A 27 13.33 -8.85 -3.20
CA SER A 27 13.62 -7.85 -4.24
C SER A 27 13.48 -8.44 -5.65
N ASN A 28 14.05 -9.63 -5.89
CA ASN A 28 14.00 -10.29 -7.19
C ASN A 28 12.56 -10.67 -7.57
N LEU A 29 11.76 -11.15 -6.62
CA LEU A 29 10.36 -11.49 -6.85
C LEU A 29 9.55 -10.24 -7.20
N LEU A 30 9.73 -9.14 -6.46
CA LEU A 30 9.05 -7.87 -6.73
C LEU A 30 9.43 -7.29 -8.10
N GLU A 31 10.72 -7.36 -8.48
CA GLU A 31 11.20 -6.90 -9.78
C GLU A 31 10.67 -7.77 -10.94
N ALA A 32 10.43 -9.06 -10.68
CA ALA A 32 9.78 -9.96 -11.64
C ALA A 32 8.26 -9.74 -11.77
N GLY A 33 7.67 -8.87 -10.92
CA GLY A 33 6.23 -8.61 -10.92
C GLY A 33 5.42 -9.69 -10.20
N GLU A 34 6.06 -10.50 -9.37
CA GLU A 34 5.41 -11.59 -8.64
C GLU A 34 4.62 -11.08 -7.44
N HIS A 35 3.49 -11.76 -7.16
CA HIS A 35 2.73 -11.58 -5.93
C HIS A 35 3.31 -12.47 -4.84
N VAL A 36 3.66 -11.87 -3.69
CA VAL A 36 4.35 -12.56 -2.60
C VAL A 36 3.47 -12.60 -1.36
N VAL A 37 3.26 -13.79 -0.82
CA VAL A 37 2.64 -13.98 0.49
C VAL A 37 3.72 -14.43 1.47
N MET A 38 3.88 -13.69 2.56
CA MET A 38 4.83 -14.04 3.62
C MET A 38 4.09 -14.58 4.84
N TYR A 39 4.42 -15.82 5.18
CA TYR A 39 3.88 -16.48 6.35
C TYR A 39 4.99 -16.74 7.38
N GLU A 40 4.94 -16.04 8.49
CA GLU A 40 5.88 -16.17 9.60
C GLU A 40 5.16 -15.94 10.94
N PRO A 41 5.67 -16.47 12.05
CA PRO A 41 5.12 -16.19 13.37
C PRO A 41 5.00 -14.69 13.67
N PRO A 42 4.11 -14.29 14.57
CA PRO A 42 4.06 -12.92 15.08
C PRO A 42 5.42 -12.45 15.58
N LYS A 43 5.76 -11.18 15.35
CA LYS A 43 7.04 -10.56 15.74
C LYS A 43 8.30 -11.15 15.09
N ALA A 44 8.18 -11.99 14.09
CA ALA A 44 9.32 -12.52 13.33
C ALA A 44 10.02 -11.48 12.42
N GLY A 45 9.53 -10.24 12.39
CA GLY A 45 10.13 -9.15 11.64
C GLY A 45 9.71 -9.05 10.17
N LYS A 46 8.53 -9.57 9.80
CA LYS A 46 7.96 -9.48 8.43
C LYS A 46 7.98 -8.05 7.88
N THR A 47 7.38 -7.13 8.61
CA THR A 47 7.29 -5.72 8.22
C THR A 47 8.67 -5.08 8.08
N SER A 48 9.61 -5.42 8.99
CA SER A 48 11.00 -4.95 8.90
C SER A 48 11.71 -5.48 7.67
N LEU A 49 11.48 -6.75 7.30
CA LEU A 49 12.04 -7.36 6.08
C LEU A 49 11.55 -6.64 4.83
N VAL A 50 10.25 -6.38 4.71
CA VAL A 50 9.67 -5.65 3.58
C VAL A 50 10.25 -4.25 3.51
N GLN A 51 10.25 -3.50 4.60
CA GLN A 51 10.75 -2.12 4.64
C GLN A 51 12.24 -2.06 4.30
N GLN A 52 13.05 -3.00 4.82
CA GLN A 52 14.48 -3.08 4.49
C GLN A 52 14.70 -3.41 3.01
N THR A 53 13.91 -4.33 2.45
CA THR A 53 13.99 -4.66 1.02
C THR A 53 13.69 -3.44 0.16
N LEU A 54 12.60 -2.75 0.41
CA LEU A 54 12.25 -1.53 -0.33
C LEU A 54 13.29 -0.42 -0.16
N PHE A 55 13.85 -0.28 1.04
CA PHE A 55 14.96 0.64 1.29
C PHE A 55 16.18 0.30 0.43
N ASN A 56 16.59 -0.98 0.40
CA ASN A 56 17.71 -1.45 -0.42
C ASN A 56 17.47 -1.22 -1.91
N MET A 57 16.26 -1.49 -2.39
CA MET A 57 15.87 -1.24 -3.79
C MET A 57 15.99 0.24 -4.14
N ARG A 58 15.50 1.14 -3.29
CA ARG A 58 15.66 2.60 -3.49
C ARG A 58 17.13 3.03 -3.44
N ALA A 59 17.91 2.50 -2.50
CA ALA A 59 19.33 2.79 -2.39
C ALA A 59 20.13 2.31 -3.61
N SER A 60 19.66 1.29 -4.31
CA SER A 60 20.24 0.83 -5.59
C SER A 60 19.72 1.61 -6.82
N GLY A 61 18.95 2.68 -6.63
CA GLY A 61 18.47 3.53 -7.71
C GLY A 61 17.17 3.07 -8.38
N LYS A 62 16.47 2.08 -7.81
CA LYS A 62 15.18 1.61 -8.35
C LYS A 62 14.08 2.64 -8.07
N LEU A 63 13.30 2.97 -9.08
CA LEU A 63 12.13 3.86 -8.97
C LEU A 63 10.86 3.04 -8.92
N PHE A 64 10.05 3.24 -7.89
CA PHE A 64 8.77 2.59 -7.71
C PHE A 64 7.91 3.34 -6.71
N MET A 65 6.61 3.11 -6.77
CA MET A 65 5.61 3.61 -5.82
C MET A 65 5.24 2.50 -4.83
N VAL A 66 4.82 2.91 -3.63
CA VAL A 66 4.41 1.99 -2.57
C VAL A 66 3.13 2.49 -1.94
N GLY A 67 2.13 1.63 -1.87
CA GLY A 67 0.95 1.77 -1.01
C GLY A 67 1.00 0.77 0.14
N SER A 68 0.45 1.12 1.29
CA SER A 68 0.37 0.22 2.44
C SER A 68 -1.02 0.24 3.04
N LEU A 69 -1.59 -0.93 3.24
CA LEU A 69 -2.90 -1.14 3.81
C LEU A 69 -2.81 -2.17 4.94
N GLU A 70 -3.33 -1.81 6.10
CA GLU A 70 -3.48 -2.70 7.24
C GLU A 70 -4.94 -3.12 7.35
N LEU A 71 -5.19 -4.44 7.37
CA LEU A 71 -6.56 -5.00 7.37
C LEU A 71 -7.14 -5.21 8.77
N PHE A 72 -6.42 -4.76 9.79
CA PHE A 72 -6.89 -4.89 11.17
C PHE A 72 -8.19 -4.09 11.39
N ASN A 73 -9.22 -4.76 11.95
CA ASN A 73 -10.55 -4.18 12.25
C ASN A 73 -11.37 -3.70 11.03
N MET A 74 -11.06 -4.12 9.82
CA MET A 74 -11.97 -3.91 8.68
C MET A 74 -13.14 -4.88 8.74
N ARG A 75 -14.37 -4.38 8.60
CA ARG A 75 -15.59 -5.17 8.79
C ARG A 75 -16.46 -5.25 7.56
N THR A 76 -16.31 -4.34 6.63
CA THR A 76 -17.13 -4.25 5.41
C THR A 76 -16.27 -4.10 4.18
N LEU A 77 -16.80 -4.56 3.04
CA LEU A 77 -16.18 -4.37 1.74
C LEU A 77 -16.03 -2.88 1.41
N GLU A 78 -17.05 -2.08 1.72
CA GLU A 78 -17.01 -0.63 1.53
C GLU A 78 -15.81 0.00 2.27
N GLU A 79 -15.66 -0.31 3.56
CA GLU A 79 -14.54 0.19 4.37
C GLU A 79 -13.19 -0.21 3.78
N PHE A 80 -13.07 -1.46 3.32
CA PHE A 80 -11.88 -1.93 2.64
C PHE A 80 -11.58 -1.12 1.38
N LEU A 81 -12.56 -0.93 0.48
CA LEU A 81 -12.36 -0.23 -0.79
C LEU A 81 -11.99 1.25 -0.59
N VAL A 82 -12.63 1.92 0.37
CA VAL A 82 -12.34 3.32 0.71
C VAL A 82 -10.94 3.49 1.28
N LYS A 83 -10.53 2.63 2.21
CA LYS A 83 -9.17 2.62 2.77
C LYS A 83 -8.12 2.22 1.74
N PHE A 84 -8.45 1.28 0.86
CA PHE A 84 -7.58 0.89 -0.25
C PHE A 84 -7.32 2.08 -1.19
N ALA A 85 -8.36 2.84 -1.57
CA ALA A 85 -8.19 4.06 -2.35
C ALA A 85 -7.21 5.05 -1.69
N ALA A 86 -7.38 5.30 -0.39
CA ALA A 86 -6.50 6.19 0.36
C ALA A 86 -5.05 5.66 0.40
N ALA A 87 -4.86 4.35 0.62
CA ALA A 87 -3.55 3.70 0.64
C ALA A 87 -2.83 3.75 -0.72
N VAL A 88 -3.57 3.82 -1.81
CA VAL A 88 -3.03 3.92 -3.17
C VAL A 88 -2.76 5.36 -3.58
N ILE A 89 -3.67 6.29 -3.28
CA ILE A 89 -3.61 7.66 -3.80
C ILE A 89 -2.66 8.55 -2.96
N LYS A 90 -2.80 8.55 -1.64
CA LYS A 90 -2.09 9.48 -0.74
C LYS A 90 -0.56 9.38 -0.77
N PRO A 91 0.08 8.21 -0.94
CA PRO A 91 1.53 8.15 -1.06
C PRO A 91 2.10 8.79 -2.33
N ILE A 92 1.28 9.01 -3.36
CA ILE A 92 1.69 9.44 -4.69
C ILE A 92 1.33 10.91 -4.95
N TYR A 93 0.21 11.35 -4.40
CA TYR A 93 -0.35 12.68 -4.59
C TYR A 93 -0.44 13.40 -3.23
N SER A 94 -0.38 14.72 -3.24
CA SER A 94 -0.23 15.48 -2.00
C SER A 94 -1.35 16.51 -1.77
N THR A 95 -2.10 16.85 -2.81
CA THR A 95 -3.11 17.90 -2.73
C THR A 95 -4.52 17.37 -3.02
N PRO A 96 -5.57 17.97 -2.44
CA PRO A 96 -6.96 17.60 -2.72
C PRO A 96 -7.32 17.66 -4.21
N GLY A 97 -6.80 18.65 -4.95
CA GLY A 97 -7.05 18.76 -6.39
C GLY A 97 -6.43 17.61 -7.20
N GLU A 98 -5.26 17.12 -6.78
CA GLU A 98 -4.66 15.91 -7.38
C GLU A 98 -5.49 14.67 -7.06
N TYR A 99 -5.99 14.53 -5.83
CA TYR A 99 -6.86 13.42 -5.44
C TYR A 99 -8.13 13.39 -6.28
N GLU A 100 -8.81 14.53 -6.42
CA GLU A 100 -10.01 14.68 -7.24
C GLU A 100 -9.74 14.31 -8.70
N SER A 101 -8.63 14.79 -9.26
CA SER A 101 -8.21 14.48 -10.63
C SER A 101 -8.02 12.98 -10.85
N VAL A 102 -7.36 12.30 -9.91
CA VAL A 102 -7.12 10.84 -9.97
C VAL A 102 -8.42 10.06 -9.87
N VAL A 103 -9.29 10.41 -8.92
CA VAL A 103 -10.59 9.77 -8.74
C VAL A 103 -11.46 9.94 -10.00
N THR A 104 -11.58 11.18 -10.50
CA THR A 104 -12.35 11.47 -11.71
C THR A 104 -11.82 10.73 -12.94
N ARG A 105 -10.49 10.60 -13.07
CA ARG A 105 -9.86 9.96 -14.22
C ARG A 105 -9.96 8.44 -14.20
N HIS A 106 -9.68 7.82 -13.04
CA HIS A 106 -9.50 6.37 -12.96
C HIS A 106 -10.69 5.60 -12.41
N LEU A 107 -11.58 6.28 -11.68
CA LEU A 107 -12.81 5.71 -11.12
C LEU A 107 -14.06 6.24 -11.80
N ALA A 108 -13.93 6.84 -13.00
CA ALA A 108 -15.06 7.22 -13.83
C ALA A 108 -15.97 6.01 -14.12
N GLY A 109 -17.28 6.20 -13.96
CA GLY A 109 -18.27 5.14 -14.17
C GLY A 109 -18.42 4.15 -13.01
N THR A 110 -17.81 4.45 -11.87
CA THR A 110 -18.03 3.75 -10.58
C THR A 110 -18.87 4.61 -9.65
N HIS A 111 -19.31 4.04 -8.53
CA HIS A 111 -20.02 4.76 -7.48
C HIS A 111 -19.10 5.53 -6.51
N PHE A 112 -17.77 5.49 -6.71
CA PHE A 112 -16.82 6.26 -5.94
C PHE A 112 -16.77 7.71 -6.39
N VAL A 113 -16.83 8.61 -5.41
CA VAL A 113 -16.68 10.05 -5.62
C VAL A 113 -15.59 10.60 -4.71
N PHE A 114 -14.87 11.62 -5.17
CA PHE A 114 -13.91 12.35 -4.33
C PHE A 114 -14.65 13.04 -3.18
N ASP A 115 -14.13 12.93 -1.98
CA ASP A 115 -14.73 13.52 -0.78
C ASP A 115 -13.70 14.32 0.03
N GLN A 116 -13.69 15.62 -0.21
CA GLN A 116 -12.75 16.53 0.47
C GLN A 116 -12.98 16.58 2.00
N ALA A 117 -14.20 16.42 2.47
CA ALA A 117 -14.48 16.43 3.89
C ALA A 117 -13.86 15.22 4.57
N ARG A 118 -13.93 14.04 3.97
CA ARG A 118 -13.27 12.82 4.47
C ARG A 118 -11.75 12.91 4.45
N VAL A 119 -11.14 13.59 3.49
CA VAL A 119 -9.69 13.81 3.47
C VAL A 119 -9.23 14.50 4.75
N THR A 120 -9.97 15.48 5.22
CA THR A 120 -9.61 16.27 6.40
C THR A 120 -10.01 15.63 7.73
N THR A 121 -11.09 14.86 7.77
CA THR A 121 -11.66 14.31 9.01
C THR A 121 -11.13 12.93 9.36
N CYS A 122 -11.02 12.03 8.39
CA CYS A 122 -10.61 10.64 8.60
C CYS A 122 -9.48 10.16 7.68
N GLY A 123 -8.99 11.03 6.80
CA GLY A 123 -7.89 10.73 5.89
C GLY A 123 -8.27 9.83 4.71
N GLU A 124 -9.55 9.61 4.47
CA GLU A 124 -10.08 8.90 3.31
C GLU A 124 -10.22 9.85 2.11
N VAL A 125 -10.02 9.35 0.90
CA VAL A 125 -10.00 10.16 -0.32
C VAL A 125 -11.33 10.11 -1.06
N VAL A 126 -12.02 8.99 -0.94
CA VAL A 126 -13.28 8.74 -1.63
C VAL A 126 -14.38 8.39 -0.64
N SER A 127 -15.62 8.63 -1.06
CA SER A 127 -16.82 8.05 -0.46
C SER A 127 -17.58 7.23 -1.50
N ILE A 128 -18.44 6.36 -1.03
CA ILE A 128 -19.38 5.61 -1.84
C ILE A 128 -20.76 5.74 -1.21
N ASN A 129 -21.79 6.01 -2.02
CA ASN A 129 -23.15 6.27 -1.52
C ASN A 129 -24.08 5.05 -1.70
N TRP A 130 -23.58 3.99 -2.31
CA TRP A 130 -24.33 2.79 -2.66
C TRP A 130 -23.53 1.56 -2.30
N GLU A 131 -24.18 0.41 -2.16
CA GLU A 131 -23.48 -0.86 -1.99
C GLU A 131 -22.56 -1.11 -3.20
N PRO A 132 -21.28 -1.43 -2.98
CA PRO A 132 -20.33 -1.65 -4.07
C PRO A 132 -20.75 -2.79 -4.99
N ASP A 133 -20.74 -2.55 -6.28
CA ASP A 133 -20.95 -3.58 -7.29
C ASP A 133 -19.61 -4.19 -7.79
N ASP A 134 -19.69 -5.19 -8.67
CA ASP A 134 -18.51 -5.86 -9.24
C ASP A 134 -17.63 -4.87 -10.03
N ASN A 135 -18.21 -3.88 -10.69
CA ASN A 135 -17.45 -2.87 -11.42
C ASN A 135 -16.68 -1.95 -10.47
N ASP A 136 -17.27 -1.57 -9.34
CA ASP A 136 -16.62 -0.79 -8.29
C ASP A 136 -15.41 -1.54 -7.74
N ILE A 137 -15.59 -2.81 -7.38
CA ILE A 137 -14.54 -3.68 -6.84
C ILE A 137 -13.38 -3.81 -7.82
N VAL A 138 -13.67 -4.20 -9.06
CA VAL A 138 -12.65 -4.42 -10.08
C VAL A 138 -11.92 -3.12 -10.43
N SER A 139 -12.66 -2.01 -10.56
CA SER A 139 -12.07 -0.71 -10.88
C SER A 139 -11.15 -0.21 -9.78
N MET A 140 -11.55 -0.39 -8.52
CA MET A 140 -10.76 -0.01 -7.36
C MET A 140 -9.50 -0.88 -7.24
N LEU A 141 -9.60 -2.20 -7.37
CA LEU A 141 -8.45 -3.10 -7.29
C LEU A 141 -7.46 -2.89 -8.45
N LYS A 142 -7.90 -2.40 -9.59
CA LYS A 142 -7.04 -2.01 -10.73
C LYS A 142 -6.40 -0.62 -10.59
N LEU A 143 -6.78 0.17 -9.59
CA LEU A 143 -6.30 1.54 -9.43
C LEU A 143 -4.76 1.63 -9.32
N PRO A 144 -4.05 0.77 -8.57
CA PRO A 144 -2.58 0.79 -8.54
C PRO A 144 -1.94 0.58 -9.92
N ALA A 145 -2.50 -0.34 -10.72
CA ALA A 145 -2.00 -0.62 -12.06
C ALA A 145 -2.23 0.56 -13.03
N LYS A 146 -3.39 1.23 -12.93
CA LYS A 146 -3.69 2.42 -13.72
C LYS A 146 -2.73 3.57 -13.39
N ILE A 147 -2.46 3.81 -12.09
CA ILE A 147 -1.50 4.83 -11.66
C ILE A 147 -0.07 4.45 -12.07
N ALA A 148 0.29 3.17 -11.96
CA ALA A 148 1.60 2.68 -12.42
C ALA A 148 1.84 2.96 -13.92
N ALA A 149 0.82 2.71 -14.74
CA ALA A 149 0.86 3.00 -16.18
C ALA A 149 1.03 4.51 -16.47
N ASP A 150 0.28 5.36 -15.76
CA ASP A 150 0.37 6.82 -15.92
C ASP A 150 1.75 7.37 -15.51
N ARG A 151 2.36 6.80 -14.49
CA ARG A 151 3.65 7.24 -13.94
C ARG A 151 4.86 6.55 -14.60
N GLY A 152 4.63 5.50 -15.38
CA GLY A 152 5.70 4.73 -16.02
C GLY A 152 6.63 4.01 -15.04
N MET A 153 6.13 3.65 -13.85
CA MET A 153 6.92 2.96 -12.82
C MET A 153 6.06 1.96 -12.02
N PRO A 154 6.67 0.89 -11.49
CA PRO A 154 5.96 -0.12 -10.71
C PRO A 154 5.28 0.45 -9.47
N PHE A 155 4.15 -0.15 -9.11
CA PHE A 155 3.45 0.12 -7.86
C PHE A 155 3.41 -1.17 -7.02
N TYR A 156 4.01 -1.13 -5.83
CA TYR A 156 3.96 -2.24 -4.87
C TYR A 156 2.93 -1.93 -3.79
N MET A 157 1.93 -2.82 -3.67
CA MET A 157 0.93 -2.73 -2.62
C MET A 157 1.29 -3.69 -1.49
N ILE A 158 1.49 -3.16 -0.30
CA ILE A 158 1.73 -3.94 0.92
C ILE A 158 0.40 -4.07 1.64
N VAL A 159 -0.01 -5.31 1.89
CA VAL A 159 -1.21 -5.61 2.68
C VAL A 159 -0.77 -6.38 3.91
N ASP A 160 -0.93 -5.76 5.08
CA ASP A 160 -0.59 -6.37 6.38
C ASP A 160 -1.85 -6.87 7.09
N GLU A 161 -1.66 -7.81 8.03
CA GLU A 161 -2.74 -8.43 8.81
C GLU A 161 -3.81 -9.14 7.94
N PHE A 162 -3.39 -9.73 6.81
CA PHE A 162 -4.27 -10.35 5.80
C PHE A 162 -5.16 -11.47 6.37
N GLN A 163 -4.77 -12.09 7.47
CA GLN A 163 -5.56 -13.14 8.15
C GLN A 163 -6.83 -12.62 8.83
N ASN A 164 -7.05 -11.31 8.86
CA ASN A 164 -8.22 -10.69 9.51
C ASN A 164 -9.39 -10.41 8.55
N ILE A 165 -9.31 -10.91 7.30
CA ILE A 165 -10.40 -10.86 6.32
C ILE A 165 -11.41 -11.97 6.57
#